data_06f8730196153c444f705b8a71b7760b
#
_entry.id   06f8730196153c444f705b8a71b7760b
#
_cell.length_a   1.000
_cell.length_b   1.000
_cell.length_c   1.000
_cell.angle_alpha   90.00
_cell.angle_beta   90.00
_cell.angle_gamma   90.00
#
_symmetry.space_group_name_H-M   'P 1'
#
loop_
_entity.id
_entity.type
_entity.pdbx_description
1 polymer ?
#
loop_
_entity_poly.entity_id
_entity_poly.type
_entity_poly.pdbx_seq_one_letter_code
_entity_poly.pdbx_strand_id
1 'polypeptide(L)'
;MFGAITKTYYAEKMGLDPKNIVCVSVMPCTAKKFEIGRKDQNAAGVPDVDIAITTRELARLIKRTGLDFTGLPEENFDDPLGESTGAAVIFGATGGVMEAALRTAVETLTGEELAKVDFEDVRGTDGIKEATYNVAGMDVKVAVASGLRNAKELLDKVNAGETNYHFIEIMGCPGGCVNGGGQPQVSADVRNFTDVRAARAKVLYDNDAKKAIRKSHENPSIQKL
;
A
#
# COMPACT_ATOMS: atom_id res chain seq x y z
N MET A 1 -10.28 2.08 -4.78
CA MET A 1 -9.61 2.30 -6.08
C MET A 1 -9.63 1.04 -6.95
N PHE A 2 -8.97 -0.08 -6.58
CA PHE A 2 -8.95 -1.29 -7.44
C PHE A 2 -10.36 -1.83 -7.75
N GLY A 3 -11.26 -1.94 -6.76
CA GLY A 3 -12.64 -2.37 -6.98
C GLY A 3 -13.42 -1.45 -7.93
N ALA A 4 -13.22 -0.13 -7.83
CA ALA A 4 -13.81 0.82 -8.75
C ALA A 4 -13.37 0.56 -10.20
N ILE A 5 -12.06 0.42 -10.44
CA ILE A 5 -11.50 0.12 -11.77
C ILE A 5 -11.97 -1.25 -12.27
N THR A 6 -12.06 -2.26 -11.40
CA THR A 6 -12.54 -3.59 -11.76
C THR A 6 -14.00 -3.57 -12.21
N LYS A 7 -14.86 -2.84 -11.51
CA LYS A 7 -16.29 -2.76 -11.84
C LYS A 7 -16.65 -1.70 -12.89
N THR A 8 -15.71 -0.82 -13.28
CA THR A 8 -15.88 0.11 -14.40
C THR A 8 -15.09 -0.35 -15.62
N TYR A 9 -13.81 -0.01 -15.68
CA TYR A 9 -12.95 -0.24 -16.85
C TYR A 9 -12.83 -1.73 -17.22
N TYR A 10 -12.48 -2.60 -16.26
CA TYR A 10 -12.33 -4.04 -16.55
C TYR A 10 -13.65 -4.67 -16.97
N ALA A 11 -14.76 -4.35 -16.27
CA ALA A 11 -16.08 -4.84 -16.62
C ALA A 11 -16.48 -4.45 -18.07
N GLU A 12 -16.26 -3.19 -18.45
CA GLU A 12 -16.50 -2.70 -19.81
C GLU A 12 -15.66 -3.44 -20.84
N LYS A 13 -14.35 -3.57 -20.61
CA LYS A 13 -13.42 -4.27 -21.51
C LYS A 13 -13.78 -5.74 -21.73
N MET A 14 -14.30 -6.40 -20.70
CA MET A 14 -14.68 -7.81 -20.75
C MET A 14 -16.15 -8.03 -21.13
N GLY A 15 -16.93 -6.97 -21.34
CA GLY A 15 -18.37 -7.07 -21.63
C GLY A 15 -19.18 -7.66 -20.47
N LEU A 16 -18.76 -7.41 -19.22
CA LEU A 16 -19.40 -7.93 -18.02
C LEU A 16 -20.32 -6.88 -17.39
N ASP A 17 -21.47 -7.31 -16.85
CA ASP A 17 -22.27 -6.45 -15.98
C ASP A 17 -21.56 -6.30 -14.62
N PRO A 18 -21.27 -5.06 -14.15
CA PRO A 18 -20.67 -4.82 -12.84
C PRO A 18 -21.39 -5.50 -11.67
N LYS A 19 -22.70 -5.72 -11.79
CA LYS A 19 -23.52 -6.42 -10.78
C LYS A 19 -23.16 -7.90 -10.62
N ASN A 20 -22.54 -8.49 -11.64
CA ASN A 20 -22.11 -9.90 -11.62
C ASN A 20 -20.67 -10.06 -11.13
N ILE A 21 -19.98 -8.96 -10.80
CA ILE A 21 -18.63 -8.98 -10.27
C ILE A 21 -18.69 -8.83 -8.75
N VAL A 22 -18.11 -9.80 -8.04
CA VAL A 22 -17.96 -9.74 -6.59
C VAL A 22 -16.51 -9.44 -6.24
N CYS A 23 -16.25 -8.25 -5.70
CA CYS A 23 -14.93 -7.86 -5.22
C CYS A 23 -14.77 -8.21 -3.74
N VAL A 24 -13.83 -9.09 -3.42
CA VAL A 24 -13.45 -9.43 -2.05
C VAL A 24 -12.08 -8.85 -1.74
N SER A 25 -12.00 -7.94 -0.77
CA SER A 25 -10.72 -7.41 -0.31
C SER A 25 -10.21 -8.19 0.90
N VAL A 26 -8.94 -8.62 0.84
CA VAL A 26 -8.23 -9.23 1.97
C VAL A 26 -7.20 -8.23 2.46
N MET A 27 -7.42 -7.67 3.66
CA MET A 27 -6.64 -6.55 4.18
C MET A 27 -6.10 -6.79 5.59
N PRO A 28 -4.92 -6.29 5.92
CA PRO A 28 -4.43 -6.27 7.30
C PRO A 28 -5.14 -5.21 8.15
N CYS A 29 -6.32 -4.79 7.78
CA CYS A 29 -7.04 -3.62 8.27
C CYS A 29 -8.46 -3.97 8.68
N THR A 30 -8.94 -3.43 9.82
CA THR A 30 -10.35 -3.54 10.24
C THR A 30 -11.18 -2.36 9.76
N ALA A 31 -10.58 -1.19 9.54
CA ALA A 31 -11.27 0.00 9.05
C ALA A 31 -11.82 -0.17 7.63
N LYS A 32 -11.25 -1.05 6.82
CA LYS A 32 -11.75 -1.40 5.48
C LYS A 32 -13.16 -1.98 5.50
N LYS A 33 -13.56 -2.65 6.59
CA LYS A 33 -14.95 -3.11 6.78
C LYS A 33 -15.94 -1.96 6.89
N PHE A 34 -15.55 -0.85 7.48
CA PHE A 34 -16.34 0.37 7.52
C PHE A 34 -16.32 1.09 6.17
N GLU A 35 -15.14 1.17 5.55
CA GLU A 35 -14.94 1.90 4.29
C GLU A 35 -15.84 1.38 3.17
N ILE A 36 -15.98 0.06 3.00
CA ILE A 36 -16.84 -0.52 1.96
C ILE A 36 -18.32 -0.19 2.09
N GLY A 37 -18.78 0.19 3.29
CA GLY A 37 -20.15 0.62 3.55
C GLY A 37 -20.42 2.10 3.27
N ARG A 38 -19.42 2.87 2.84
CA ARG A 38 -19.59 4.30 2.54
C ARG A 38 -20.36 4.49 1.23
N LYS A 39 -21.22 5.50 1.22
CA LYS A 39 -22.08 5.77 0.04
C LYS A 39 -21.33 6.30 -1.19
N ASP A 40 -20.11 6.78 -1.01
CA ASP A 40 -19.23 7.31 -2.05
C ASP A 40 -18.29 6.27 -2.67
N GLN A 41 -18.41 4.98 -2.29
CA GLN A 41 -17.63 3.86 -2.80
C GLN A 41 -18.46 3.01 -3.77
N ASN A 42 -18.90 3.62 -4.90
CA ASN A 42 -19.83 3.00 -5.85
C ASN A 42 -19.67 3.56 -7.28
N ALA A 43 -18.45 3.60 -7.81
CA ALA A 43 -18.12 4.19 -9.09
C ALA A 43 -18.96 3.67 -10.27
N ALA A 44 -19.34 2.38 -10.25
CA ALA A 44 -20.18 1.74 -11.26
C ALA A 44 -21.67 1.71 -10.91
N GLY A 45 -22.11 2.48 -9.90
CA GLY A 45 -23.50 2.42 -9.39
C GLY A 45 -23.81 1.21 -8.54
N VAL A 46 -22.81 0.39 -8.23
CA VAL A 46 -22.81 -0.74 -7.28
C VAL A 46 -21.60 -0.61 -6.36
N PRO A 47 -21.59 -1.25 -5.16
CA PRO A 47 -20.44 -1.16 -4.26
C PRO A 47 -19.14 -1.52 -4.98
N ASP A 48 -18.09 -0.71 -4.84
CA ASP A 48 -16.77 -0.97 -5.44
C ASP A 48 -16.15 -2.25 -4.88
N VAL A 49 -16.32 -2.48 -3.57
CA VAL A 49 -15.90 -3.69 -2.87
C VAL A 49 -17.10 -4.25 -2.10
N ASP A 50 -17.44 -5.50 -2.34
CA ASP A 50 -18.62 -6.14 -1.76
C ASP A 50 -18.33 -6.72 -0.37
N ILE A 51 -17.15 -7.31 -0.19
CA ILE A 51 -16.75 -7.99 1.04
C ILE A 51 -15.33 -7.56 1.42
N ALA A 52 -15.14 -7.22 2.71
CA ALA A 52 -13.82 -7.00 3.27
C ALA A 52 -13.55 -8.01 4.40
N ILE A 53 -12.52 -8.82 4.24
CA ILE A 53 -12.03 -9.72 5.28
C ILE A 53 -10.60 -9.34 5.68
N THR A 54 -10.27 -9.59 6.93
CA THR A 54 -8.93 -9.36 7.44
C THR A 54 -8.02 -10.54 7.08
N THR A 55 -6.70 -10.34 7.07
CA THR A 55 -5.71 -11.41 6.93
C THR A 55 -5.95 -12.53 7.94
N ARG A 56 -6.35 -12.16 9.16
CA ARG A 56 -6.68 -13.10 10.24
C ARG A 56 -7.95 -13.92 9.96
N GLU A 57 -8.94 -13.32 9.31
CA GLU A 57 -10.18 -14.01 8.91
C GLU A 57 -9.93 -14.95 7.73
N LEU A 58 -9.09 -14.56 6.77
CA LEU A 58 -8.66 -15.47 5.71
C LEU A 58 -7.96 -16.71 6.28
N ALA A 59 -7.04 -16.54 7.22
CA ALA A 59 -6.38 -17.69 7.87
C ALA A 59 -7.39 -18.60 8.59
N ARG A 60 -8.43 -18.03 9.21
CA ARG A 60 -9.50 -18.82 9.83
C ARG A 60 -10.38 -19.53 8.79
N LEU A 61 -10.66 -18.89 7.66
CA LEU A 61 -11.41 -19.49 6.57
C LEU A 61 -10.68 -20.73 6.02
N ILE A 62 -9.40 -20.60 5.69
CA ILE A 62 -8.55 -21.70 5.23
C ILE A 62 -8.59 -22.88 6.22
N LYS A 63 -8.43 -22.60 7.52
CA LYS A 63 -8.51 -23.66 8.56
C LYS A 63 -9.89 -24.32 8.64
N ARG A 64 -10.96 -23.54 8.52
CA ARG A 64 -12.34 -24.05 8.61
C ARG A 64 -12.75 -24.92 7.42
N THR A 65 -12.21 -24.65 6.24
CA THR A 65 -12.47 -25.45 5.05
C THR A 65 -11.69 -26.76 5.03
N GLY A 66 -10.79 -26.99 6.00
CA GLY A 66 -9.95 -28.18 6.06
C GLY A 66 -8.90 -28.23 4.96
N LEU A 67 -8.60 -27.11 4.32
CA LEU A 67 -7.62 -27.03 3.25
C LEU A 67 -6.20 -27.25 3.82
N ASP A 68 -5.47 -28.21 3.26
CA ASP A 68 -4.04 -28.37 3.53
C ASP A 68 -3.26 -27.28 2.76
N PHE A 69 -3.18 -26.10 3.37
CA PHE A 69 -2.57 -24.94 2.74
C PHE A 69 -1.07 -25.14 2.42
N THR A 70 -0.38 -25.93 3.24
CA THR A 70 1.07 -26.18 3.07
C THR A 70 1.37 -27.22 2.00
N GLY A 71 0.40 -28.06 1.66
CA GLY A 71 0.49 -29.07 0.61
C GLY A 71 0.01 -28.62 -0.78
N LEU A 72 -0.43 -27.35 -0.91
CA LEU A 72 -0.86 -26.81 -2.21
C LEU A 72 0.35 -26.59 -3.12
N PRO A 73 0.19 -26.82 -4.44
CA PRO A 73 1.19 -26.41 -5.42
C PRO A 73 1.29 -24.88 -5.47
N GLU A 74 2.46 -24.37 -5.80
CA GLU A 74 2.65 -22.95 -6.09
C GLU A 74 2.02 -22.61 -7.44
N GLU A 75 1.22 -21.56 -7.49
CA GLU A 75 0.59 -21.02 -8.69
C GLU A 75 0.77 -19.51 -8.76
N ASN A 76 0.67 -18.95 -9.96
CA ASN A 76 0.61 -17.51 -10.15
C ASN A 76 -0.80 -16.99 -9.92
N PHE A 77 -0.91 -15.72 -9.51
CA PHE A 77 -2.18 -15.02 -9.51
C PHE A 77 -2.66 -14.78 -10.95
N ASP A 78 -3.99 -14.78 -11.13
CA ASP A 78 -4.60 -14.22 -12.32
C ASP A 78 -4.23 -12.75 -12.47
N ASP A 79 -4.12 -12.30 -13.71
CA ASP A 79 -3.63 -10.94 -14.02
C ASP A 79 -4.67 -10.13 -14.81
N PRO A 80 -5.81 -9.77 -14.19
CA PRO A 80 -6.92 -9.10 -14.86
C PRO A 80 -6.60 -7.65 -15.28
N LEU A 81 -5.66 -6.98 -14.64
CA LEU A 81 -5.29 -5.58 -14.86
C LEU A 81 -3.78 -5.37 -15.02
N GLY A 82 -3.04 -6.41 -15.29
CA GLY A 82 -1.61 -6.38 -15.52
C GLY A 82 -0.75 -6.70 -14.30
N GLU A 83 0.56 -6.63 -14.50
CA GLU A 83 1.55 -7.05 -13.52
C GLU A 83 1.63 -6.10 -12.31
N SER A 84 1.89 -6.68 -11.13
CA SER A 84 2.18 -5.92 -9.92
C SER A 84 3.64 -5.41 -9.94
N THR A 85 3.84 -4.15 -9.57
CA THR A 85 5.17 -3.55 -9.41
C THR A 85 5.69 -3.64 -7.98
N GLY A 86 7.00 -3.49 -7.79
CA GLY A 86 7.61 -3.36 -6.48
C GLY A 86 7.09 -2.15 -5.71
N ALA A 87 6.87 -1.03 -6.40
CA ALA A 87 6.26 0.17 -5.84
C ALA A 87 4.90 -0.12 -5.19
N ALA A 88 4.06 -0.95 -5.79
CA ALA A 88 2.77 -1.33 -5.21
C ALA A 88 2.92 -2.19 -3.96
N VAL A 89 3.93 -3.05 -3.92
CA VAL A 89 4.18 -3.95 -2.78
C VAL A 89 4.53 -3.17 -1.50
N ILE A 90 5.38 -2.14 -1.61
CA ILE A 90 5.85 -1.37 -0.44
C ILE A 90 4.79 -0.45 0.18
N PHE A 91 3.62 -0.26 -0.45
CA PHE A 91 2.52 0.54 0.09
C PHE A 91 2.05 0.08 1.47
N GLY A 92 2.31 -1.16 1.84
CA GLY A 92 1.96 -1.69 3.16
C GLY A 92 2.81 -1.16 4.31
N ALA A 93 3.99 -0.61 4.04
CA ALA A 93 4.89 -0.03 5.05
C ALA A 93 4.78 1.50 5.08
N THR A 94 4.99 2.10 6.27
CA THR A 94 5.06 3.56 6.38
C THR A 94 6.26 4.11 5.62
N GLY A 95 6.04 5.10 4.77
CA GLY A 95 7.02 5.62 3.83
C GLY A 95 7.01 4.95 2.46
N GLY A 96 6.30 3.83 2.31
CA GLY A 96 6.27 3.07 1.05
C GLY A 96 5.51 3.79 -0.06
N VAL A 97 4.44 4.50 0.26
CA VAL A 97 3.72 5.34 -0.73
C VAL A 97 4.57 6.53 -1.12
N MET A 98 5.23 7.17 -0.14
CA MET A 98 6.18 8.27 -0.38
C MET A 98 7.31 7.82 -1.30
N GLU A 99 7.93 6.69 -0.99
CA GLU A 99 9.01 6.14 -1.82
C GLU A 99 8.54 5.82 -3.24
N ALA A 100 7.37 5.20 -3.40
CA ALA A 100 6.79 4.92 -4.71
C ALA A 100 6.53 6.20 -5.52
N ALA A 101 6.04 7.26 -4.85
CA ALA A 101 5.84 8.55 -5.48
C ALA A 101 7.16 9.22 -5.88
N LEU A 102 8.17 9.18 -5.02
CA LEU A 102 9.51 9.72 -5.32
C LEU A 102 10.16 9.02 -6.51
N ARG A 103 10.07 7.69 -6.60
CA ARG A 103 10.57 6.91 -7.74
C ARG A 103 10.01 7.43 -9.07
N THR A 104 8.71 7.74 -9.11
CA THR A 104 8.06 8.26 -10.32
C THR A 104 8.34 9.74 -10.53
N ALA A 105 8.23 10.55 -9.47
CA ALA A 105 8.36 11.99 -9.58
C ALA A 105 9.76 12.43 -10.01
N VAL A 106 10.81 11.81 -9.46
CA VAL A 106 12.20 12.16 -9.82
C VAL A 106 12.44 11.92 -11.30
N GLU A 107 12.11 10.73 -11.81
CA GLU A 107 12.32 10.43 -13.24
C GLU A 107 11.47 11.31 -14.17
N THR A 108 10.22 11.57 -13.77
CA THR A 108 9.35 12.45 -14.58
C THR A 108 9.85 13.88 -14.65
N LEU A 109 10.40 14.40 -13.54
CA LEU A 109 10.87 15.78 -13.45
C LEU A 109 12.28 15.98 -14.04
N THR A 110 13.15 14.99 -13.87
CA THR A 110 14.53 15.06 -14.42
C THR A 110 14.63 14.60 -15.86
N GLY A 111 13.73 13.72 -16.31
CA GLY A 111 13.84 13.02 -17.59
C GLY A 111 14.97 11.98 -17.63
N GLU A 112 15.56 11.66 -16.48
CA GLU A 112 16.70 10.73 -16.34
C GLU A 112 16.29 9.51 -15.52
N GLU A 113 16.80 8.34 -15.87
CA GLU A 113 16.58 7.10 -15.11
C GLU A 113 17.31 7.17 -13.76
N LEU A 114 16.62 6.74 -12.70
CA LEU A 114 17.18 6.68 -11.35
C LEU A 114 18.34 5.67 -11.27
N ALA A 115 19.52 6.14 -10.93
CA ALA A 115 20.67 5.28 -10.64
C ALA A 115 20.45 4.40 -9.39
N LYS A 116 19.69 4.91 -8.40
CA LYS A 116 19.29 4.19 -7.18
C LYS A 116 17.79 4.40 -6.96
N VAL A 117 17.05 3.31 -6.91
CA VAL A 117 15.58 3.31 -6.79
C VAL A 117 15.12 3.42 -5.32
N ASP A 118 16.03 3.16 -4.37
CA ASP A 118 15.73 3.09 -2.94
C ASP A 118 15.89 4.45 -2.26
N PHE A 119 14.81 4.95 -1.64
CA PHE A 119 14.76 6.18 -0.84
C PHE A 119 14.73 5.80 0.65
N GLU A 120 15.88 5.43 1.21
CA GLU A 120 16.00 4.83 2.55
C GLU A 120 15.58 5.77 3.68
N ASP A 121 15.74 7.10 3.52
CA ASP A 121 15.42 8.09 4.55
C ASP A 121 13.93 8.13 4.91
N VAL A 122 13.05 7.71 4.00
CA VAL A 122 11.61 7.62 4.25
C VAL A 122 11.16 6.23 4.75
N ARG A 123 12.09 5.25 4.83
CA ARG A 123 11.85 3.90 5.36
C ARG A 123 11.95 3.89 6.90
N GLY A 124 11.66 2.74 7.49
CA GLY A 124 11.77 2.53 8.94
C GLY A 124 10.44 2.65 9.67
N THR A 125 10.47 2.43 10.99
CA THR A 125 9.27 2.35 11.85
C THR A 125 9.05 3.59 12.70
N ASP A 126 9.87 4.64 12.55
CA ASP A 126 9.73 5.91 13.25
C ASP A 126 8.38 6.55 12.95
N GLY A 127 7.82 7.18 13.96
CA GLY A 127 6.49 7.77 13.89
C GLY A 127 6.39 8.95 12.93
N ILE A 128 7.44 9.76 12.86
CA ILE A 128 7.63 10.87 11.92
C ILE A 128 9.00 10.71 11.29
N LYS A 129 9.08 10.86 9.97
CA LYS A 129 10.30 10.87 9.18
C LYS A 129 10.26 12.06 8.23
N GLU A 130 11.37 12.73 8.08
CA GLU A 130 11.50 13.91 7.22
C GLU A 130 12.76 13.74 6.36
N ALA A 131 12.65 14.07 5.09
CA ALA A 131 13.77 14.00 4.15
C ALA A 131 13.72 15.17 3.17
N THR A 132 14.89 15.50 2.62
CA THR A 132 15.02 16.47 1.53
C THR A 132 15.82 15.85 0.42
N TYR A 133 15.28 15.87 -0.79
CA TYR A 133 15.91 15.33 -1.99
C TYR A 133 16.10 16.44 -3.00
N ASN A 134 17.29 16.55 -3.59
CA ASN A 134 17.49 17.45 -4.73
C ASN A 134 16.95 16.80 -5.98
N VAL A 135 15.91 17.39 -6.57
CA VAL A 135 15.25 16.91 -7.79
C VAL A 135 15.28 18.01 -8.83
N ALA A 136 16.00 17.81 -9.91
CA ALA A 136 16.16 18.79 -11.00
C ALA A 136 16.63 20.18 -10.49
N GLY A 137 17.51 20.21 -9.47
CA GLY A 137 18.04 21.45 -8.87
C GLY A 137 17.12 22.11 -7.83
N MET A 138 15.99 21.48 -7.50
CA MET A 138 15.05 21.95 -6.49
C MET A 138 15.10 21.03 -5.26
N ASP A 139 15.16 21.61 -4.07
CA ASP A 139 15.10 20.86 -2.81
C ASP A 139 13.65 20.47 -2.48
N VAL A 140 13.32 19.22 -2.75
CA VAL A 140 12.01 18.64 -2.46
C VAL A 140 11.98 18.09 -1.04
N LYS A 141 11.27 18.79 -0.15
CA LYS A 141 11.08 18.39 1.24
C LYS A 141 9.86 17.51 1.37
N VAL A 142 10.02 16.37 2.02
CA VAL A 142 8.94 15.40 2.22
C VAL A 142 8.85 14.99 3.68
N ALA A 143 7.65 14.57 4.10
CA ALA A 143 7.42 14.06 5.44
C ALA A 143 6.50 12.84 5.42
N VAL A 144 6.75 11.91 6.33
CA VAL A 144 5.96 10.69 6.53
C VAL A 144 5.55 10.62 7.99
N ALA A 145 4.26 10.47 8.26
CA ALA A 145 3.74 10.25 9.61
C ALA A 145 2.91 8.98 9.69
N SER A 146 3.15 8.15 10.70
CA SER A 146 2.36 6.96 10.99
C SER A 146 1.74 7.00 12.39
N GLY A 147 0.42 6.76 12.47
CA GLY A 147 -0.39 6.98 13.66
C GLY A 147 -0.92 8.42 13.76
N LEU A 148 -2.17 8.57 14.21
CA LEU A 148 -2.87 9.87 14.19
C LEU A 148 -2.25 10.93 15.12
N ARG A 149 -1.60 10.50 16.22
CA ARG A 149 -0.87 11.42 17.08
C ARG A 149 0.29 12.10 16.34
N ASN A 150 1.08 11.31 15.62
CA ASN A 150 2.22 11.80 14.84
C ASN A 150 1.75 12.65 13.65
N ALA A 151 0.65 12.24 13.01
CA ALA A 151 0.01 13.03 11.96
C ALA A 151 -0.41 14.40 12.47
N LYS A 152 -1.04 14.46 13.67
CA LYS A 152 -1.43 15.72 14.28
C LYS A 152 -0.21 16.61 14.57
N GLU A 153 0.85 16.06 15.17
CA GLU A 153 2.08 16.79 15.47
C GLU A 153 2.69 17.42 14.21
N LEU A 154 2.78 16.62 13.12
CA LEU A 154 3.30 17.11 11.84
C LEU A 154 2.44 18.23 11.26
N LEU A 155 1.11 18.05 11.25
CA LEU A 155 0.18 19.04 10.71
C LEU A 155 0.11 20.32 11.57
N ASP A 156 0.28 20.22 12.88
CA ASP A 156 0.36 21.40 13.75
C ASP A 156 1.58 22.26 13.38
N LYS A 157 2.74 21.67 13.10
CA LYS A 157 3.95 22.39 12.62
C LYS A 157 3.71 23.06 11.26
N VAL A 158 3.04 22.37 10.34
CA VAL A 158 2.68 22.93 9.03
C VAL A 158 1.75 24.13 9.19
N ASN A 159 0.71 24.00 10.03
CA ASN A 159 -0.25 25.06 10.28
C ASN A 159 0.36 26.27 10.99
N ALA A 160 1.37 26.05 11.84
CA ALA A 160 2.14 27.10 12.48
C ALA A 160 3.14 27.80 11.54
N GLY A 161 3.30 27.30 10.32
CA GLY A 161 4.29 27.84 9.36
C GLY A 161 5.75 27.51 9.71
N GLU A 162 5.96 26.54 10.60
CA GLU A 162 7.30 26.13 11.03
C GLU A 162 8.00 25.25 9.98
N THR A 163 7.22 24.59 9.13
CA THR A 163 7.70 23.69 8.09
C THR A 163 6.93 23.86 6.80
N ASN A 164 7.59 23.55 5.68
CA ASN A 164 6.99 23.58 4.36
C ASN A 164 7.40 22.31 3.60
N TYR A 165 6.46 21.39 3.43
CA TYR A 165 6.69 20.14 2.69
C TYR A 165 5.99 20.20 1.33
N HIS A 166 6.62 19.62 0.32
CA HIS A 166 6.06 19.45 -1.01
C HIS A 166 5.11 18.23 -1.07
N PHE A 167 5.41 17.20 -0.26
CA PHE A 167 4.56 16.03 -0.16
C PHE A 167 4.57 15.44 1.26
N ILE A 168 3.41 15.04 1.75
CA ILE A 168 3.23 14.43 3.08
C ILE A 168 2.47 13.12 2.93
N GLU A 169 3.05 12.02 3.45
CA GLU A 169 2.35 10.76 3.63
C GLU A 169 1.81 10.63 5.04
N ILE A 170 0.54 10.27 5.22
CA ILE A 170 -0.05 9.94 6.51
C ILE A 170 -0.68 8.55 6.47
N MET A 171 -0.23 7.68 7.38
CA MET A 171 -0.86 6.39 7.63
C MET A 171 -1.49 6.33 9.02
N GLY A 172 -2.71 5.80 9.13
CA GLY A 172 -3.44 5.71 10.40
C GLY A 172 -2.83 4.74 11.40
N CYS A 173 -2.17 3.68 10.94
CA CYS A 173 -1.54 2.67 11.80
C CYS A 173 -0.05 2.97 12.00
N PRO A 174 0.48 2.90 13.25
CA PRO A 174 1.91 3.01 13.49
C PRO A 174 2.70 1.93 12.74
N GLY A 175 3.67 2.33 11.93
CA GLY A 175 4.45 1.44 11.06
C GLY A 175 3.79 1.09 9.72
N GLY A 176 2.56 1.55 9.48
CA GLY A 176 1.82 1.30 8.25
C GLY A 176 0.84 0.13 8.33
N CYS A 177 0.31 -0.30 7.18
CA CYS A 177 -0.68 -1.37 7.08
C CYS A 177 -0.15 -2.73 7.57
N VAL A 178 1.16 -2.97 7.51
CA VAL A 178 1.82 -4.16 8.07
C VAL A 178 1.52 -4.36 9.56
N ASN A 179 1.14 -3.31 10.27
CA ASN A 179 0.74 -3.32 11.68
C ASN A 179 -0.77 -3.07 11.88
N GLY A 180 -1.57 -3.25 10.85
CA GLY A 180 -3.01 -3.05 10.90
C GLY A 180 -3.72 -4.02 11.85
N GLY A 181 -4.89 -3.60 12.37
CA GLY A 181 -5.68 -4.37 13.34
C GLY A 181 -6.22 -5.72 12.83
N GLY A 182 -6.13 -5.97 11.52
CA GLY A 182 -6.50 -7.24 10.87
C GLY A 182 -5.37 -8.27 10.77
N GLN A 183 -4.14 -7.91 11.16
CA GLN A 183 -3.00 -8.81 11.14
C GLN A 183 -3.12 -9.91 12.20
N PRO A 184 -2.49 -11.09 12.01
CA PRO A 184 -2.39 -12.12 13.01
C PRO A 184 -1.77 -11.60 14.31
N GLN A 185 -2.33 -12.03 15.43
CA GLN A 185 -1.78 -11.70 16.74
C GLN A 185 -0.48 -12.47 16.97
N VAL A 186 0.48 -11.79 17.55
CA VAL A 186 1.79 -12.35 17.91
C VAL A 186 1.83 -12.52 19.41
N SER A 187 2.39 -13.66 19.90
CA SER A 187 2.55 -13.92 21.32
C SER A 187 3.39 -12.85 22.02
N ALA A 188 3.21 -12.71 23.31
CA ALA A 188 3.98 -11.74 24.12
C ALA A 188 5.49 -11.99 24.03
N ASP A 189 5.90 -13.25 24.03
CA ASP A 189 7.31 -13.65 23.93
C ASP A 189 7.96 -13.11 22.65
N VAL A 190 7.31 -13.30 21.50
CA VAL A 190 7.84 -12.77 20.24
C VAL A 190 7.79 -11.25 20.23
N ARG A 191 6.66 -10.64 20.64
CA ARG A 191 6.46 -9.18 20.58
C ARG A 191 7.42 -8.40 21.48
N ASN A 192 7.83 -8.99 22.61
CA ASN A 192 8.72 -8.32 23.56
C ASN A 192 10.19 -8.31 23.10
N PHE A 193 10.57 -9.22 22.20
CA PHE A 193 11.96 -9.39 21.76
C PHE A 193 12.17 -9.15 20.25
N THR A 194 11.09 -8.88 19.50
CA THR A 194 11.16 -8.67 18.05
C THR A 194 10.35 -7.45 17.64
N ASP A 195 10.93 -6.53 16.89
CA ASP A 195 10.14 -5.51 16.19
C ASP A 195 9.37 -6.15 15.03
N VAL A 196 8.15 -6.57 15.34
CA VAL A 196 7.26 -7.24 14.39
C VAL A 196 6.90 -6.33 13.20
N ARG A 197 6.88 -5.01 13.39
CA ARG A 197 6.59 -4.04 12.32
C ARG A 197 7.74 -4.00 11.33
N ALA A 198 8.95 -3.87 11.83
CA ALA A 198 10.16 -3.88 11.01
C ALA A 198 10.31 -5.21 10.25
N ALA A 199 10.07 -6.36 10.93
CA ALA A 199 10.14 -7.67 10.31
C ALA A 199 9.12 -7.83 9.17
N ARG A 200 7.89 -7.35 9.34
CA ARG A 200 6.85 -7.39 8.31
C ARG A 200 7.14 -6.43 7.16
N ALA A 201 7.62 -5.21 7.45
CA ALA A 201 8.02 -4.24 6.43
C ALA A 201 9.18 -4.78 5.58
N LYS A 202 10.17 -5.43 6.21
CA LYS A 202 11.28 -6.05 5.50
C LYS A 202 10.82 -7.04 4.43
N VAL A 203 9.79 -7.85 4.69
CA VAL A 203 9.25 -8.79 3.69
C VAL A 203 8.75 -8.05 2.45
N LEU A 204 8.12 -6.89 2.61
CA LEU A 204 7.65 -6.08 1.48
C LEU A 204 8.82 -5.50 0.68
N TYR A 205 9.83 -4.97 1.34
CA TYR A 205 11.03 -4.44 0.66
C TYR A 205 11.85 -5.55 -0.01
N ASP A 206 11.97 -6.72 0.63
CA ASP A 206 12.64 -7.88 0.01
C ASP A 206 11.87 -8.38 -1.24
N ASN A 207 10.55 -8.27 -1.24
CA ASN A 207 9.71 -8.60 -2.40
C ASN A 207 9.85 -7.54 -3.50
N ASP A 208 9.81 -6.24 -3.17
CA ASP A 208 10.06 -5.15 -4.09
C ASP A 208 11.40 -5.31 -4.80
N ALA A 209 12.47 -5.60 -4.05
CA ALA A 209 13.81 -5.77 -4.60
C ALA A 209 13.93 -6.92 -5.62
N LYS A 210 13.03 -7.91 -5.55
CA LYS A 210 13.00 -9.06 -6.47
C LYS A 210 12.11 -8.83 -7.70
N LYS A 211 11.30 -7.75 -7.73
CA LYS A 211 10.42 -7.47 -8.86
C LYS A 211 11.21 -6.95 -10.06
N ALA A 212 10.84 -7.42 -11.25
CA ALA A 212 11.40 -6.92 -12.51
C ALA A 212 11.04 -5.45 -12.73
N ILE A 213 9.80 -5.06 -12.38
CA ILE A 213 9.32 -3.69 -12.48
C ILE A 213 9.18 -3.14 -11.07
N ARG A 214 9.98 -2.14 -10.70
CA ARG A 214 10.00 -1.54 -9.36
C ARG A 214 9.33 -0.17 -9.30
N LYS A 215 9.03 0.45 -10.43
CA LYS A 215 8.44 1.78 -10.54
C LYS A 215 7.04 1.69 -11.13
N SER A 216 6.09 2.48 -10.61
CA SER A 216 4.68 2.41 -11.01
C SER A 216 4.46 2.84 -12.47
N HIS A 217 5.16 3.87 -12.92
CA HIS A 217 5.02 4.42 -14.28
C HIS A 217 5.61 3.52 -15.36
N GLU A 218 6.43 2.54 -15.02
CA GLU A 218 6.96 1.53 -15.95
C GLU A 218 5.99 0.35 -16.17
N ASN A 219 4.89 0.28 -15.42
CA ASN A 219 3.92 -0.80 -15.58
C ASN A 219 3.19 -0.67 -16.93
N PRO A 220 3.35 -1.63 -17.86
CA PRO A 220 2.78 -1.54 -19.20
C PRO A 220 1.25 -1.56 -19.20
N SER A 221 0.62 -2.12 -18.19
CA SER A 221 -0.83 -2.13 -18.05
C SER A 221 -1.36 -0.75 -17.63
N ILE A 222 -0.61 -0.05 -16.75
CA ILE A 222 -0.95 1.33 -16.36
C ILE A 222 -0.74 2.30 -17.50
N GLN A 223 0.31 2.11 -18.31
CA GLN A 223 0.58 2.96 -19.49
C GLN A 223 -0.50 2.83 -20.58
N LYS A 224 -1.30 1.78 -20.57
CA LYS A 224 -2.40 1.54 -21.51
C LYS A 224 -3.75 2.07 -21.02
N LEU A 225 -3.88 2.40 -19.74
CA LEU A 225 -5.08 3.00 -19.15
C LEU A 225 -5.22 4.47 -19.52
#